data_02e3624407a56140eadf6e28b5e0d8de
#
_entry.id   02e3624407a56140eadf6e28b5e0d8de
#
_cell.length_a   1.000
_cell.length_b   1.000
_cell.length_c   1.000
_cell.angle_alpha   90.00
_cell.angle_beta   90.00
_cell.angle_gamma   90.00
#
_symmetry.space_group_name_H-M   'P 1'
#
loop_
_entity.id
_entity.type
_entity.pdbx_description
1 polymer ?
#
loop_
_entity_poly.entity_id
_entity_poly.type
_entity_poly.pdbx_seq_one_letter_code
_entity_poly.pdbx_strand_id
1 'polypeptide(L)'
;MTEAGKIVVLAGATGNLGSLIADQLLDRPDVQLRVLVRPQSAAKVAGLREKGAEIVEIEVDSEAQADRLEDALQGAYSVISAIQGGSAIIVDAQLRLLEAARKVGVRRFIPSNFSYNIFGVDDGDNINSDDRRAFAKAAEKAKGDVEVVQIQNGAFMDRIVLFGFLGAFDLDARTAFLWGDGNALMDFTTYADTARFTVEVALDDEPVPAIFEVAGETLDFHDLLKTYEDASGKTLTVKQMGTLADLDAEIANRRKAEPANVFNWLPLMYWRALLTGKGKLQAIANDRYPHIMPVSVADYVKREGL
;
A
#
# COMPACT_ATOMS: atom_id res chain seq x y z
N MET A 1 -23.37 -4.71 29.64
CA MET A 1 -23.04 -5.69 28.59
C MET A 1 -21.98 -5.03 27.76
N THR A 2 -20.73 -5.47 27.83
CA THR A 2 -19.69 -5.04 26.90
C THR A 2 -20.12 -5.46 25.51
N GLU A 3 -20.29 -4.51 24.58
CA GLU A 3 -20.47 -4.84 23.16
C GLU A 3 -19.35 -5.80 22.75
N ALA A 4 -19.71 -6.86 22.05
CA ALA A 4 -18.72 -7.77 21.48
C ALA A 4 -17.81 -6.95 20.54
N GLY A 5 -16.51 -6.97 20.77
CA GLY A 5 -15.56 -6.18 19.98
C GLY A 5 -15.63 -6.54 18.50
N LYS A 6 -15.35 -5.56 17.62
CA LYS A 6 -15.30 -5.76 16.17
C LYS A 6 -14.18 -6.74 15.81
N ILE A 7 -14.51 -7.82 15.10
CA ILE A 7 -13.48 -8.72 14.55
C ILE A 7 -12.95 -8.13 13.26
N VAL A 8 -11.66 -7.84 13.21
CA VAL A 8 -10.96 -7.42 11.99
C VAL A 8 -10.03 -8.53 11.53
N VAL A 9 -10.22 -8.98 10.30
CA VAL A 9 -9.36 -10.01 9.69
C VAL A 9 -8.29 -9.34 8.85
N LEU A 10 -7.02 -9.71 9.06
CA LEU A 10 -5.87 -9.19 8.34
C LEU A 10 -5.11 -10.31 7.63
N ALA A 11 -5.01 -10.21 6.31
CA ALA A 11 -4.09 -11.00 5.50
C ALA A 11 -2.85 -10.19 5.16
N GLY A 12 -1.65 -10.76 5.34
CA GLY A 12 -0.38 -10.08 5.04
C GLY A 12 0.31 -9.40 6.22
N ALA A 13 -0.01 -9.79 7.46
CA ALA A 13 0.57 -9.25 8.70
C ALA A 13 2.11 -9.39 8.82
N THR A 14 2.76 -10.17 7.96
CA THR A 14 4.23 -10.35 7.96
C THR A 14 4.97 -9.29 7.12
N GLY A 15 4.26 -8.44 6.39
CA GLY A 15 4.83 -7.37 5.57
C GLY A 15 4.99 -6.05 6.34
N ASN A 16 5.71 -5.08 5.75
CA ASN A 16 5.98 -3.79 6.38
C ASN A 16 4.69 -3.04 6.78
N LEU A 17 3.74 -2.91 5.87
CA LEU A 17 2.46 -2.27 6.16
C LEU A 17 1.58 -3.14 7.06
N GLY A 18 1.47 -4.44 6.75
CA GLY A 18 0.60 -5.35 7.49
C GLY A 18 0.97 -5.51 8.96
N SER A 19 2.27 -5.49 9.30
CA SER A 19 2.71 -5.54 10.71
C SER A 19 2.28 -4.30 11.49
N LEU A 20 2.38 -3.11 10.87
CA LEU A 20 1.95 -1.85 11.49
C LEU A 20 0.42 -1.79 11.65
N ILE A 21 -0.33 -2.30 10.65
CA ILE A 21 -1.79 -2.44 10.78
C ILE A 21 -2.14 -3.38 11.94
N ALA A 22 -1.44 -4.52 12.06
CA ALA A 22 -1.68 -5.48 13.15
C ALA A 22 -1.42 -4.86 14.52
N ASP A 23 -0.30 -4.14 14.70
CA ASP A 23 0.01 -3.46 15.96
C ASP A 23 -1.04 -2.39 16.30
N GLN A 24 -1.46 -1.57 15.32
CA GLN A 24 -2.51 -0.55 15.54
C GLN A 24 -3.87 -1.17 15.91
N LEU A 25 -4.24 -2.32 15.34
CA LEU A 25 -5.48 -3.02 15.69
C LEU A 25 -5.42 -3.64 17.09
N LEU A 26 -4.26 -4.16 17.50
CA LEU A 26 -4.06 -4.72 18.83
C LEU A 26 -4.07 -3.66 19.95
N ASP A 27 -3.76 -2.41 19.62
CA ASP A 27 -3.84 -1.28 20.56
C ASP A 27 -5.30 -0.82 20.78
N ARG A 28 -6.29 -1.34 20.04
CA ARG A 28 -7.71 -0.98 20.16
C ARG A 28 -8.45 -1.96 21.07
N PRO A 29 -8.96 -1.52 22.24
CA PRO A 29 -9.60 -2.41 23.21
C PRO A 29 -10.94 -2.99 22.73
N ASP A 30 -11.56 -2.38 21.73
CA ASP A 30 -12.83 -2.75 21.12
C ASP A 30 -12.66 -3.62 19.87
N VAL A 31 -11.43 -4.08 19.58
CA VAL A 31 -11.09 -4.86 18.39
C VAL A 31 -10.53 -6.23 18.76
N GLN A 32 -10.99 -7.25 18.06
CA GLN A 32 -10.38 -8.56 18.03
C GLN A 32 -9.67 -8.76 16.68
N LEU A 33 -8.36 -8.86 16.70
CA LEU A 33 -7.56 -9.12 15.49
C LEU A 33 -7.51 -10.61 15.19
N ARG A 34 -7.88 -10.99 13.96
CA ARG A 34 -7.66 -12.32 13.39
C ARG A 34 -6.70 -12.20 12.21
N VAL A 35 -5.59 -12.94 12.25
CA VAL A 35 -4.53 -12.90 11.23
C VAL A 35 -4.58 -14.14 10.36
N LEU A 36 -4.72 -13.95 9.05
CA LEU A 36 -4.55 -15.03 8.07
C LEU A 36 -3.08 -15.12 7.67
N VAL A 37 -2.46 -16.27 7.86
CA VAL A 37 -1.05 -16.48 7.57
C VAL A 37 -0.83 -17.84 6.93
N ARG A 38 0.08 -17.91 5.97
CA ARG A 38 0.48 -19.20 5.39
C ARG A 38 1.21 -20.04 6.45
N PRO A 39 1.01 -21.37 6.49
CA PRO A 39 1.62 -22.26 7.50
C PRO A 39 3.13 -22.06 7.65
N GLN A 40 3.86 -21.92 6.52
CA GLN A 40 5.31 -21.69 6.51
C GLN A 40 5.73 -20.33 7.08
N SER A 41 4.80 -19.41 7.29
CA SER A 41 5.05 -18.07 7.85
C SER A 41 4.47 -17.88 9.27
N ALA A 42 3.81 -18.89 9.84
CA ALA A 42 3.14 -18.81 11.14
C ALA A 42 4.09 -18.39 12.28
N ALA A 43 5.33 -18.85 12.23
CA ALA A 43 6.34 -18.46 13.22
C ALA A 43 6.65 -16.96 13.23
N LYS A 44 6.49 -16.27 12.11
CA LYS A 44 6.75 -14.81 11.99
C LYS A 44 5.71 -13.94 12.71
N VAL A 45 4.55 -14.50 13.02
CA VAL A 45 3.45 -13.80 13.71
C VAL A 45 3.23 -14.31 15.14
N ALA A 46 4.16 -15.07 15.69
CA ALA A 46 4.07 -15.58 17.07
C ALA A 46 3.89 -14.44 18.09
N GLY A 47 4.61 -13.33 17.93
CA GLY A 47 4.46 -12.16 18.80
C GLY A 47 3.07 -11.50 18.73
N LEU A 48 2.36 -11.59 17.60
CA LEU A 48 0.97 -11.10 17.51
C LEU A 48 0.02 -12.01 18.31
N ARG A 49 0.26 -13.33 18.31
CA ARG A 49 -0.50 -14.29 19.14
C ARG A 49 -0.31 -13.99 20.63
N GLU A 50 0.92 -13.72 21.06
CA GLU A 50 1.22 -13.38 22.45
C GLU A 50 0.53 -12.06 22.89
N LYS A 51 0.32 -11.14 21.96
CA LYS A 51 -0.44 -9.89 22.17
C LYS A 51 -1.96 -10.08 22.08
N GLY A 52 -2.46 -11.31 21.83
CA GLY A 52 -3.89 -11.62 21.81
C GLY A 52 -4.54 -11.78 20.43
N ALA A 53 -3.78 -11.73 19.32
CA ALA A 53 -4.32 -11.98 17.99
C ALA A 53 -4.67 -13.48 17.83
N GLU A 54 -5.83 -13.74 17.21
CA GLU A 54 -6.17 -15.07 16.70
C GLU A 54 -5.37 -15.34 15.42
N ILE A 55 -4.64 -16.45 15.36
CA ILE A 55 -3.85 -16.83 14.19
C ILE A 55 -4.51 -18.00 13.48
N VAL A 56 -4.88 -17.78 12.21
CA VAL A 56 -5.45 -18.81 11.32
C VAL A 56 -4.44 -19.14 10.23
N GLU A 57 -3.96 -20.38 10.24
CA GLU A 57 -3.03 -20.87 9.23
C GLU A 57 -3.81 -21.31 7.98
N ILE A 58 -3.71 -20.53 6.92
CA ILE A 58 -4.42 -20.72 5.67
C ILE A 58 -3.65 -20.13 4.47
N GLU A 59 -3.76 -20.77 3.32
CA GLU A 59 -3.26 -20.26 2.03
C GLU A 59 -4.41 -19.61 1.27
N VAL A 60 -4.48 -18.27 1.28
CA VAL A 60 -5.57 -17.50 0.65
C VAL A 60 -5.61 -17.62 -0.87
N ASP A 61 -4.51 -18.07 -1.49
CA ASP A 61 -4.37 -18.35 -2.91
C ASP A 61 -4.73 -19.80 -3.31
N SER A 62 -5.07 -20.67 -2.33
CA SER A 62 -5.45 -22.05 -2.56
C SER A 62 -6.96 -22.21 -2.76
N GLU A 63 -7.38 -22.64 -3.96
CA GLU A 63 -8.79 -22.95 -4.24
C GLU A 63 -9.32 -24.07 -3.36
N ALA A 64 -8.47 -25.06 -3.02
CA ALA A 64 -8.84 -26.19 -2.15
C ALA A 64 -9.18 -25.76 -0.71
N GLN A 65 -8.91 -24.51 -0.33
CA GLN A 65 -9.17 -23.99 1.01
C GLN A 65 -10.33 -22.98 1.05
N ALA A 66 -11.16 -22.90 0.01
CA ALA A 66 -12.25 -21.92 -0.07
C ALA A 66 -13.22 -21.99 1.13
N ASP A 67 -13.69 -23.20 1.52
CA ASP A 67 -14.60 -23.37 2.67
C ASP A 67 -13.93 -22.94 3.98
N ARG A 68 -12.65 -23.29 4.17
CA ARG A 68 -11.87 -22.86 5.33
C ARG A 68 -11.68 -21.34 5.37
N LEU A 69 -11.64 -20.69 4.20
CA LEU A 69 -11.55 -19.24 4.11
C LEU A 69 -12.86 -18.59 4.60
N GLU A 70 -14.00 -19.14 4.24
CA GLU A 70 -15.30 -18.70 4.76
C GLU A 70 -15.38 -18.86 6.29
N ASP A 71 -14.97 -20.02 6.81
CA ASP A 71 -14.89 -20.24 8.27
C ASP A 71 -13.97 -19.23 8.96
N ALA A 72 -12.81 -18.95 8.36
CA ALA A 72 -11.85 -17.99 8.89
C ALA A 72 -12.37 -16.54 8.92
N LEU A 73 -13.38 -16.21 8.10
CA LEU A 73 -13.99 -14.89 8.04
C LEU A 73 -15.29 -14.77 8.84
N GLN A 74 -15.80 -15.86 9.45
CA GLN A 74 -17.04 -15.82 10.21
C GLN A 74 -17.03 -14.75 11.31
N GLY A 75 -18.07 -13.92 11.34
CA GLY A 75 -18.26 -12.85 12.31
C GLY A 75 -17.35 -11.64 12.10
N ALA A 76 -16.53 -11.61 11.05
CA ALA A 76 -15.67 -10.46 10.76
C ALA A 76 -16.50 -9.22 10.41
N TYR A 77 -16.17 -8.11 11.06
CA TYR A 77 -16.70 -6.78 10.72
C TYR A 77 -16.06 -6.25 9.43
N SER A 78 -14.73 -6.36 9.33
CA SER A 78 -13.99 -5.96 8.15
C SER A 78 -12.82 -6.91 7.85
N VAL A 79 -12.39 -6.90 6.58
CA VAL A 79 -11.23 -7.66 6.09
C VAL A 79 -10.25 -6.70 5.45
N ILE A 80 -8.99 -6.78 5.86
CA ILE A 80 -7.88 -6.01 5.29
C ILE A 80 -6.93 -6.97 4.60
N SER A 81 -6.63 -6.69 3.33
CA SER A 81 -5.60 -7.39 2.57
C SER A 81 -4.38 -6.48 2.41
N ALA A 82 -3.25 -6.90 2.96
CA ALA A 82 -1.94 -6.26 2.78
C ALA A 82 -0.93 -7.25 2.14
N ILE A 83 -1.46 -8.16 1.31
CA ILE A 83 -0.66 -9.18 0.60
C ILE A 83 0.07 -8.57 -0.59
N GLN A 84 1.19 -9.18 -0.98
CA GLN A 84 1.97 -8.79 -2.14
C GLN A 84 2.27 -10.00 -3.03
N GLY A 85 2.34 -9.76 -4.33
CA GLY A 85 2.65 -10.79 -5.32
C GLY A 85 2.32 -10.30 -6.75
N GLY A 86 2.39 -11.20 -7.71
CA GLY A 86 1.89 -10.96 -9.07
C GLY A 86 0.38 -11.13 -9.17
N SER A 87 -0.12 -11.19 -10.42
CA SER A 87 -1.55 -11.23 -10.75
C SER A 87 -2.33 -12.32 -9.99
N ALA A 88 -1.79 -13.52 -9.88
CA ALA A 88 -2.43 -14.63 -9.12
C ALA A 88 -2.71 -14.29 -7.65
N ILE A 89 -1.89 -13.42 -7.04
CA ILE A 89 -2.09 -12.97 -5.66
C ILE A 89 -2.97 -11.71 -5.61
N ILE A 90 -2.63 -10.70 -6.42
CA ILE A 90 -3.31 -9.40 -6.38
C ILE A 90 -4.71 -9.45 -6.99
N VAL A 91 -4.95 -10.31 -7.97
CA VAL A 91 -6.27 -10.47 -8.58
C VAL A 91 -6.98 -11.69 -8.00
N ASP A 92 -6.48 -12.90 -8.25
CA ASP A 92 -7.26 -14.12 -8.01
C ASP A 92 -7.42 -14.42 -6.52
N ALA A 93 -6.33 -14.35 -5.73
CA ALA A 93 -6.41 -14.62 -4.30
C ALA A 93 -7.25 -13.57 -3.56
N GLN A 94 -7.13 -12.28 -3.93
CA GLN A 94 -7.96 -11.24 -3.32
C GLN A 94 -9.44 -11.36 -3.73
N LEU A 95 -9.76 -11.80 -4.96
CA LEU A 95 -11.14 -12.06 -5.35
C LEU A 95 -11.73 -13.21 -4.53
N ARG A 96 -11.00 -14.31 -4.32
CA ARG A 96 -11.44 -15.40 -3.43
C ARG A 96 -11.71 -14.91 -2.01
N LEU A 97 -10.83 -14.05 -1.49
CA LEU A 97 -10.99 -13.46 -0.17
C LEU A 97 -12.24 -12.56 -0.10
N LEU A 98 -12.49 -11.75 -1.13
CA LEU A 98 -13.69 -10.91 -1.24
C LEU A 98 -14.98 -11.75 -1.39
N GLU A 99 -14.95 -12.82 -2.18
CA GLU A 99 -16.10 -13.72 -2.34
C GLU A 99 -16.45 -14.43 -1.03
N ALA A 100 -15.44 -14.91 -0.29
CA ALA A 100 -15.64 -15.48 1.03
C ALA A 100 -16.21 -14.43 2.02
N ALA A 101 -15.66 -13.21 2.00
CA ALA A 101 -16.16 -12.09 2.81
C ALA A 101 -17.64 -11.77 2.52
N ARG A 102 -18.02 -11.74 1.24
CA ARG A 102 -19.41 -11.54 0.81
C ARG A 102 -20.33 -12.66 1.31
N LYS A 103 -19.92 -13.91 1.22
CA LYS A 103 -20.75 -15.07 1.63
C LYS A 103 -21.06 -15.07 3.12
N VAL A 104 -20.13 -14.60 3.95
CA VAL A 104 -20.30 -14.55 5.41
C VAL A 104 -20.80 -13.19 5.93
N GLY A 105 -21.11 -12.26 5.03
CA GLY A 105 -21.72 -10.98 5.39
C GLY A 105 -20.77 -9.95 6.00
N VAL A 106 -19.48 -9.97 5.63
CA VAL A 106 -18.50 -8.94 6.02
C VAL A 106 -18.96 -7.59 5.50
N ARG A 107 -18.92 -6.56 6.35
CA ARG A 107 -19.33 -5.20 5.97
C ARG A 107 -18.34 -4.56 5.00
N ARG A 108 -17.03 -4.60 5.27
CA ARG A 108 -16.02 -3.86 4.50
C ARG A 108 -14.81 -4.70 4.14
N PHE A 109 -14.34 -4.53 2.93
CA PHE A 109 -13.13 -5.15 2.40
C PHE A 109 -12.15 -4.07 1.91
N ILE A 110 -10.92 -4.08 2.43
CA ILE A 110 -9.84 -3.20 2.02
C ILE A 110 -8.81 -4.03 1.27
N PRO A 111 -8.73 -3.90 -0.06
CA PRO A 111 -7.76 -4.64 -0.88
C PRO A 111 -6.35 -4.08 -0.76
N SER A 112 -5.35 -4.84 -1.17
CA SER A 112 -3.94 -4.42 -1.21
C SER A 112 -3.64 -3.48 -2.40
N ASN A 113 -4.31 -2.32 -2.39
CA ASN A 113 -4.19 -1.28 -3.42
C ASN A 113 -3.43 -0.05 -2.93
N PHE A 114 -2.67 -0.19 -1.86
CA PHE A 114 -1.85 0.89 -1.27
C PHE A 114 -0.78 1.36 -2.26
N SER A 115 -1.05 2.47 -2.92
CA SER A 115 -0.22 3.02 -4.00
C SER A 115 -0.61 4.47 -4.30
N TYR A 116 0.05 5.06 -5.31
CA TYR A 116 -0.40 6.29 -5.95
C TYR A 116 -1.77 6.08 -6.65
N ASN A 117 -2.32 7.13 -7.29
CA ASN A 117 -3.56 6.99 -8.07
C ASN A 117 -3.38 6.00 -9.24
N ILE A 118 -3.72 4.73 -8.99
CA ILE A 118 -3.61 3.68 -10.00
C ILE A 118 -4.59 3.85 -11.18
N PHE A 119 -5.63 4.65 -11.02
CA PHE A 119 -6.63 4.91 -12.05
C PHE A 119 -6.24 6.08 -12.98
N GLY A 120 -5.25 6.88 -12.58
CA GLY A 120 -4.72 7.96 -13.42
C GLY A 120 -3.67 7.51 -14.43
N VAL A 121 -3.08 6.31 -14.28
CA VAL A 121 -2.07 5.76 -15.20
C VAL A 121 -2.70 4.89 -16.27
N ASP A 122 -2.10 4.87 -17.47
CA ASP A 122 -2.60 4.08 -18.59
C ASP A 122 -2.27 2.58 -18.43
N ASP A 123 -2.96 1.73 -19.20
CA ASP A 123 -2.67 0.31 -19.25
C ASP A 123 -1.26 0.08 -19.80
N GLY A 124 -0.48 -0.75 -19.12
CA GLY A 124 0.91 -1.02 -19.43
C GLY A 124 1.93 -0.06 -18.83
N ASP A 125 1.51 1.10 -18.31
CA ASP A 125 2.41 2.06 -17.65
C ASP A 125 3.07 1.45 -16.40
N ASN A 126 2.34 0.58 -15.68
CA ASN A 126 2.87 -0.16 -14.54
C ASN A 126 2.09 -1.46 -14.32
N ILE A 127 2.78 -2.60 -14.43
CA ILE A 127 2.18 -3.93 -14.35
C ILE A 127 1.44 -4.18 -13.02
N ASN A 128 1.95 -3.64 -11.91
CA ASN A 128 1.28 -3.79 -10.62
C ASN A 128 0.03 -2.92 -10.52
N SER A 129 -0.02 -1.79 -11.21
CA SER A 129 -1.23 -0.96 -11.32
C SER A 129 -2.26 -1.63 -12.21
N ASP A 130 -1.83 -2.31 -13.28
CA ASP A 130 -2.70 -3.09 -14.15
C ASP A 130 -3.41 -4.19 -13.37
N ASP A 131 -2.66 -4.97 -12.57
CA ASP A 131 -3.22 -6.02 -11.71
C ASP A 131 -4.22 -5.45 -10.69
N ARG A 132 -3.90 -4.33 -10.06
CA ARG A 132 -4.80 -3.67 -9.09
C ARG A 132 -6.07 -3.14 -9.75
N ARG A 133 -5.97 -2.56 -10.96
CA ARG A 133 -7.16 -2.16 -11.73
C ARG A 133 -7.98 -3.36 -12.19
N ALA A 134 -7.33 -4.46 -12.60
CA ALA A 134 -8.01 -5.70 -12.93
C ALA A 134 -8.80 -6.26 -11.74
N PHE A 135 -8.18 -6.29 -10.56
CA PHE A 135 -8.89 -6.63 -9.31
C PHE A 135 -10.07 -5.68 -9.07
N ALA A 136 -9.86 -4.36 -9.10
CA ALA A 136 -10.91 -3.38 -8.84
C ALA A 136 -12.13 -3.57 -9.75
N LYS A 137 -11.89 -3.78 -11.06
CA LYS A 137 -12.95 -4.07 -12.05
C LYS A 137 -13.69 -5.38 -11.79
N ALA A 138 -12.99 -6.42 -11.35
CA ALA A 138 -13.60 -7.70 -11.02
C ALA A 138 -14.35 -7.63 -9.68
N ALA A 139 -13.79 -6.93 -8.69
CA ALA A 139 -14.39 -6.73 -7.38
C ALA A 139 -15.76 -6.05 -7.45
N GLU A 140 -15.96 -5.06 -8.34
CA GLU A 140 -17.25 -4.40 -8.54
C GLU A 140 -18.38 -5.38 -8.91
N LYS A 141 -18.04 -6.48 -9.60
CA LYS A 141 -19.01 -7.52 -9.98
C LYS A 141 -19.20 -8.57 -8.90
N ALA A 142 -18.17 -8.80 -8.06
CA ALA A 142 -18.15 -9.88 -7.07
C ALA A 142 -18.59 -9.44 -5.68
N LYS A 143 -18.50 -8.16 -5.34
CA LYS A 143 -18.62 -7.62 -3.97
C LYS A 143 -20.00 -7.79 -3.34
N GLY A 144 -21.10 -7.84 -4.14
CA GLY A 144 -22.46 -7.77 -3.57
C GLY A 144 -22.62 -6.52 -2.69
N ASP A 145 -23.05 -6.72 -1.44
CA ASP A 145 -23.27 -5.64 -0.46
C ASP A 145 -22.02 -5.24 0.32
N VAL A 146 -20.86 -5.88 0.06
CA VAL A 146 -19.60 -5.55 0.72
C VAL A 146 -19.08 -4.19 0.24
N GLU A 147 -18.77 -3.29 1.16
CA GLU A 147 -18.10 -2.04 0.87
C GLU A 147 -16.62 -2.33 0.53
N VAL A 148 -16.23 -2.25 -0.74
CA VAL A 148 -14.83 -2.37 -1.15
C VAL A 148 -14.20 -0.98 -1.17
N VAL A 149 -13.25 -0.72 -0.26
CA VAL A 149 -12.58 0.57 -0.12
C VAL A 149 -11.11 0.44 -0.49
N GLN A 150 -10.73 1.10 -1.58
CA GLN A 150 -9.36 1.11 -2.08
C GLN A 150 -8.61 2.30 -1.51
N ILE A 151 -7.65 2.05 -0.62
CA ILE A 151 -6.83 3.11 -0.03
C ILE A 151 -5.67 3.41 -0.97
N GLN A 152 -5.57 4.67 -1.40
CA GLN A 152 -4.47 5.21 -2.18
C GLN A 152 -3.71 6.23 -1.33
N ASN A 153 -2.41 6.01 -1.17
CA ASN A 153 -1.57 6.75 -0.23
C ASN A 153 -0.39 7.50 -0.89
N GLY A 154 -0.41 7.60 -2.21
CA GLY A 154 0.76 8.11 -2.93
C GLY A 154 1.93 7.13 -2.90
N ALA A 155 3.13 7.63 -2.96
CA ALA A 155 4.36 6.86 -2.76
C ALA A 155 4.66 6.74 -1.26
N PHE A 156 5.09 5.55 -0.83
CA PHE A 156 5.65 5.42 0.52
C PHE A 156 6.96 6.20 0.61
N MET A 157 7.05 7.13 1.57
CA MET A 157 8.26 7.93 1.79
C MET A 157 9.31 7.22 2.65
N ASP A 158 9.00 6.01 3.12
CA ASP A 158 9.89 5.23 3.96
C ASP A 158 11.22 4.93 3.25
N ARG A 159 12.31 4.86 4.02
CA ARG A 159 13.68 4.72 3.52
C ARG A 159 13.83 3.61 2.48
N ILE A 160 13.17 2.47 2.71
CA ILE A 160 13.25 1.31 1.81
C ILE A 160 12.53 1.52 0.47
N VAL A 161 11.63 2.52 0.36
CA VAL A 161 10.88 2.81 -0.86
C VAL A 161 11.40 4.07 -1.53
N LEU A 162 11.20 5.25 -0.94
CA LEU A 162 11.58 6.52 -1.57
C LEU A 162 13.10 6.64 -1.76
N PHE A 163 13.86 6.31 -0.73
CA PHE A 163 15.33 6.40 -0.74
C PHE A 163 16.01 5.06 -1.07
N GLY A 164 15.26 4.08 -1.54
CA GLY A 164 15.74 2.75 -1.88
C GLY A 164 15.13 2.24 -3.17
N PHE A 165 13.98 1.58 -3.08
CA PHE A 165 13.33 0.86 -4.19
C PHE A 165 13.11 1.74 -5.43
N LEU A 166 12.64 2.99 -5.28
CA LEU A 166 12.35 3.88 -6.42
C LEU A 166 13.62 4.28 -7.19
N GLY A 167 14.80 4.19 -6.57
CA GLY A 167 16.08 4.52 -7.22
C GLY A 167 16.23 6.00 -7.61
N ALA A 168 15.43 6.87 -7.00
CA ALA A 168 15.49 8.31 -7.23
C ALA A 168 16.66 8.98 -6.48
N PHE A 169 17.15 8.34 -5.41
CA PHE A 169 18.18 8.87 -4.54
C PHE A 169 19.22 7.78 -4.21
N ASP A 170 20.49 8.16 -4.28
CA ASP A 170 21.61 7.43 -3.70
C ASP A 170 22.20 8.31 -2.60
N LEU A 171 21.81 8.04 -1.35
CA LEU A 171 22.19 8.85 -0.21
C LEU A 171 23.67 8.67 0.15
N ASP A 172 24.24 7.51 -0.13
CA ASP A 172 25.67 7.20 0.12
C ASP A 172 26.55 7.95 -0.88
N ALA A 173 26.17 7.92 -2.16
CA ALA A 173 26.82 8.67 -3.22
C ALA A 173 26.43 10.16 -3.28
N ARG A 174 25.51 10.60 -2.40
CA ARG A 174 24.95 11.96 -2.38
C ARG A 174 24.45 12.42 -3.75
N THR A 175 23.67 11.58 -4.40
CA THR A 175 23.15 11.81 -5.74
C THR A 175 21.64 11.66 -5.80
N ALA A 176 20.97 12.61 -6.46
CA ALA A 176 19.56 12.52 -6.82
C ALA A 176 19.44 12.38 -8.35
N PHE A 177 18.65 11.42 -8.81
CA PHE A 177 18.49 11.10 -10.23
C PHE A 177 17.16 11.65 -10.75
N LEU A 178 17.24 12.60 -11.68
CA LEU A 178 16.09 13.27 -12.28
C LEU A 178 15.86 12.82 -13.72
N TRP A 179 14.65 12.37 -14.01
CA TRP A 179 14.12 12.20 -15.35
C TRP A 179 13.07 13.29 -15.62
N GLY A 180 13.02 13.83 -16.85
CA GLY A 180 12.12 14.91 -17.18
C GLY A 180 12.51 16.25 -16.53
N ASP A 181 11.52 17.08 -16.24
CA ASP A 181 11.71 18.41 -15.64
C ASP A 181 11.49 18.44 -14.12
N GLY A 182 10.91 17.39 -13.54
CA GLY A 182 10.70 17.28 -12.10
C GLY A 182 9.56 18.12 -11.52
N ASN A 183 8.75 18.78 -12.35
CA ASN A 183 7.71 19.71 -11.88
C ASN A 183 6.37 19.05 -11.53
N ALA A 184 6.21 17.75 -11.79
CA ALA A 184 4.97 17.04 -11.47
C ALA A 184 4.85 16.87 -9.96
N LEU A 185 3.68 17.22 -9.42
CA LEU A 185 3.38 17.01 -8.00
C LEU A 185 3.17 15.52 -7.71
N MET A 186 3.75 15.05 -6.63
CA MET A 186 3.72 13.67 -6.14
C MET A 186 3.25 13.67 -4.69
N ASP A 187 2.48 12.66 -4.32
CA ASP A 187 1.99 12.49 -2.95
C ASP A 187 2.83 11.45 -2.21
N PHE A 188 3.15 11.74 -0.94
CA PHE A 188 3.99 10.91 -0.09
C PHE A 188 3.32 10.62 1.26
N THR A 189 3.43 9.39 1.73
CA THR A 189 2.87 8.97 3.03
C THR A 189 3.77 7.89 3.63
N THR A 190 3.90 7.86 4.97
CA THR A 190 4.62 6.76 5.64
C THR A 190 3.79 5.48 5.68
N TYR A 191 4.45 4.32 5.85
CA TYR A 191 3.75 3.07 6.19
C TYR A 191 2.93 3.23 7.48
N ALA A 192 3.47 3.93 8.46
CA ALA A 192 2.81 4.13 9.76
C ALA A 192 1.50 4.93 9.63
N ASP A 193 1.51 6.02 8.86
CA ASP A 193 0.30 6.82 8.65
C ASP A 193 -0.71 6.09 7.77
N THR A 194 -0.24 5.39 6.73
CA THR A 194 -1.11 4.52 5.93
C THR A 194 -1.79 3.46 6.79
N ALA A 195 -1.06 2.85 7.74
CA ALA A 195 -1.64 1.90 8.68
C ALA A 195 -2.72 2.54 9.57
N ARG A 196 -2.47 3.74 10.12
CA ARG A 196 -3.45 4.49 10.92
C ARG A 196 -4.74 4.74 10.14
N PHE A 197 -4.64 5.31 8.95
CA PHE A 197 -5.81 5.54 8.10
C PHE A 197 -6.53 4.24 7.73
N THR A 198 -5.78 3.17 7.45
CA THR A 198 -6.36 1.86 7.13
C THR A 198 -7.19 1.31 8.29
N VAL A 199 -6.71 1.44 9.51
CA VAL A 199 -7.42 0.98 10.71
C VAL A 199 -8.70 1.81 10.93
N GLU A 200 -8.63 3.13 10.82
CA GLU A 200 -9.83 3.97 10.94
C GLU A 200 -10.86 3.62 9.86
N VAL A 201 -10.44 3.48 8.61
CA VAL A 201 -11.33 3.05 7.52
C VAL A 201 -11.94 1.68 7.81
N ALA A 202 -11.15 0.72 8.33
CA ALA A 202 -11.65 -0.63 8.62
C ALA A 202 -12.70 -0.66 9.74
N LEU A 203 -12.64 0.29 10.69
CA LEU A 203 -13.50 0.35 11.87
C LEU A 203 -14.65 1.35 11.73
N ASP A 204 -14.66 2.17 10.69
CA ASP A 204 -15.65 3.23 10.50
C ASP A 204 -17.08 2.65 10.33
N ASP A 205 -18.02 3.10 11.14
CA ASP A 205 -19.41 2.69 11.07
C ASP A 205 -20.19 3.39 9.95
N GLU A 206 -19.66 4.51 9.45
CA GLU A 206 -20.26 5.24 8.33
C GLU A 206 -19.73 4.72 6.98
N PRO A 207 -20.49 4.90 5.89
CA PRO A 207 -20.02 4.58 4.55
C PRO A 207 -18.74 5.34 4.19
N VAL A 208 -17.76 4.65 3.61
CA VAL A 208 -16.50 5.24 3.15
C VAL A 208 -16.46 5.24 1.61
N PRO A 209 -15.96 6.31 0.97
CA PRO A 209 -15.80 6.33 -0.48
C PRO A 209 -15.02 5.11 -1.00
N ALA A 210 -15.45 4.56 -2.13
CA ALA A 210 -14.82 3.37 -2.74
C ALA A 210 -13.33 3.58 -3.07
N ILE A 211 -12.92 4.81 -3.32
CA ILE A 211 -11.52 5.24 -3.40
C ILE A 211 -11.32 6.23 -2.25
N PHE A 212 -10.41 5.90 -1.35
CA PHE A 212 -10.06 6.72 -0.19
C PHE A 212 -8.60 7.13 -0.29
N GLU A 213 -8.37 8.40 -0.57
CA GLU A 213 -7.04 8.95 -0.82
C GLU A 213 -6.49 9.65 0.41
N VAL A 214 -5.23 9.36 0.78
CA VAL A 214 -4.54 9.98 1.91
C VAL A 214 -3.12 10.37 1.52
N ALA A 215 -2.64 11.50 2.04
CA ALA A 215 -1.25 11.93 1.83
C ALA A 215 -0.69 12.60 3.08
N GLY A 216 0.58 12.33 3.37
CA GLY A 216 1.35 13.07 4.36
C GLY A 216 1.79 14.42 3.81
N GLU A 217 2.32 14.43 2.61
CA GLU A 217 2.78 15.65 1.95
C GLU A 217 2.71 15.50 0.42
N THR A 218 2.54 16.65 -0.27
CA THR A 218 2.53 16.73 -1.73
C THR A 218 3.65 17.66 -2.18
N LEU A 219 4.63 17.14 -2.92
CA LEU A 219 5.82 17.86 -3.39
C LEU A 219 6.13 17.48 -4.83
N ASP A 220 6.75 18.39 -5.57
CA ASP A 220 7.46 18.03 -6.80
C ASP A 220 8.88 17.51 -6.48
N PHE A 221 9.66 17.15 -7.50
CA PHE A 221 11.00 16.62 -7.27
C PHE A 221 11.94 17.67 -6.66
N HIS A 222 11.83 18.92 -7.04
CA HIS A 222 12.70 20.00 -6.57
C HIS A 222 12.41 20.36 -5.12
N ASP A 223 11.13 20.43 -4.76
CA ASP A 223 10.69 20.67 -3.39
C ASP A 223 11.03 19.46 -2.49
N LEU A 224 10.88 18.23 -2.99
CA LEU A 224 11.29 17.01 -2.28
C LEU A 224 12.79 17.02 -1.98
N LEU A 225 13.62 17.32 -2.98
CA LEU A 225 15.06 17.43 -2.82
C LEU A 225 15.43 18.49 -1.81
N LYS A 226 14.87 19.71 -1.95
CA LYS A 226 15.11 20.82 -1.03
C LYS A 226 14.69 20.45 0.40
N THR A 227 13.53 19.84 0.56
CA THR A 227 13.02 19.41 1.88
C THR A 227 13.97 18.40 2.52
N TYR A 228 14.50 17.43 1.74
CA TYR A 228 15.51 16.49 2.22
C TYR A 228 16.79 17.21 2.64
N GLU A 229 17.34 18.13 1.82
CA GLU A 229 18.58 18.86 2.11
C GLU A 229 18.45 19.74 3.35
N ASP A 230 17.35 20.48 3.47
CA ASP A 230 17.07 21.33 4.63
C ASP A 230 16.91 20.52 5.92
N ALA A 231 16.27 19.35 5.85
CA ALA A 231 16.01 18.52 7.01
C ALA A 231 17.23 17.71 7.47
N SER A 232 18.04 17.20 6.51
CA SER A 232 19.21 16.37 6.78
C SER A 232 20.50 17.16 6.99
N GLY A 233 20.57 18.41 6.50
CA GLY A 233 21.80 19.20 6.40
C GLY A 233 22.80 18.65 5.36
N LYS A 234 22.37 17.76 4.47
CA LYS A 234 23.20 17.12 3.44
C LYS A 234 22.76 17.59 2.06
N THR A 235 23.69 18.03 1.22
CA THR A 235 23.42 18.41 -0.18
C THR A 235 23.60 17.22 -1.10
N LEU A 236 22.69 17.05 -2.07
CA LEU A 236 22.75 16.03 -3.11
C LEU A 236 23.06 16.65 -4.46
N THR A 237 23.91 15.98 -5.24
CA THR A 237 24.16 16.37 -6.64
C THR A 237 23.04 15.82 -7.52
N VAL A 238 22.32 16.73 -8.21
CA VAL A 238 21.30 16.30 -9.19
C VAL A 238 21.98 15.80 -10.46
N LYS A 239 21.71 14.55 -10.83
CA LYS A 239 22.11 13.98 -12.10
C LYS A 239 20.90 13.90 -13.01
N GLN A 240 20.89 14.72 -14.07
CA GLN A 240 19.90 14.63 -15.13
C GLN A 240 20.11 13.35 -15.93
N MET A 241 19.09 12.50 -15.97
CA MET A 241 19.14 11.18 -16.61
C MET A 241 18.59 11.18 -18.04
N GLY A 242 17.79 12.19 -18.38
CA GLY A 242 17.14 12.36 -19.67
C GLY A 242 15.69 12.84 -19.54
N THR A 243 14.95 12.79 -20.65
CA THR A 243 13.53 13.11 -20.72
C THR A 243 12.67 11.96 -20.20
N LEU A 244 11.35 12.16 -20.09
CA LEU A 244 10.42 11.06 -19.79
C LEU A 244 10.39 10.02 -20.93
N ALA A 245 10.61 10.42 -22.18
CA ALA A 245 10.73 9.49 -23.30
C ALA A 245 12.00 8.61 -23.20
N ASP A 246 13.11 9.19 -22.69
CA ASP A 246 14.32 8.42 -22.40
C ASP A 246 14.09 7.42 -21.24
N LEU A 247 13.30 7.80 -20.25
CA LEU A 247 12.90 6.88 -19.17
C LEU A 247 12.06 5.71 -19.71
N ASP A 248 11.12 5.99 -20.62
CA ASP A 248 10.33 4.94 -21.29
C ASP A 248 11.21 3.97 -22.09
N ALA A 249 12.21 4.51 -22.81
CA ALA A 249 13.18 3.70 -23.53
C ALA A 249 14.05 2.86 -22.58
N GLU A 250 14.48 3.42 -21.47
CA GLU A 250 15.27 2.70 -20.46
C GLU A 250 14.48 1.56 -19.81
N ILE A 251 13.21 1.78 -19.44
CA ILE A 251 12.30 0.74 -18.93
C ILE A 251 12.19 -0.40 -19.96
N ALA A 252 11.92 -0.06 -21.22
CA ALA A 252 11.78 -1.05 -22.30
C ALA A 252 13.05 -1.87 -22.51
N ASN A 253 14.21 -1.20 -22.48
CA ASN A 253 15.53 -1.83 -22.65
C ASN A 253 15.84 -2.80 -21.51
N ARG A 254 15.67 -2.38 -20.26
CA ARG A 254 15.90 -3.23 -19.08
C ARG A 254 14.97 -4.44 -19.05
N ARG A 255 13.66 -4.20 -19.33
CA ARG A 255 12.67 -5.28 -19.40
C ARG A 255 12.96 -6.28 -20.51
N LYS A 256 13.47 -5.82 -21.66
CA LYS A 256 13.90 -6.71 -22.76
C LYS A 256 15.17 -7.49 -22.42
N ALA A 257 16.13 -6.86 -21.76
CA ALA A 257 17.40 -7.50 -21.38
C ALA A 257 17.20 -8.54 -20.28
N GLU A 258 16.41 -8.22 -19.25
CA GLU A 258 16.20 -9.06 -18.07
C GLU A 258 14.71 -9.15 -17.69
N PRO A 259 13.85 -9.80 -18.49
CA PRO A 259 12.40 -9.80 -18.25
C PRO A 259 12.00 -10.46 -16.93
N ALA A 260 12.78 -11.44 -16.43
CA ALA A 260 12.53 -12.13 -15.18
C ALA A 260 13.03 -11.34 -13.94
N ASN A 261 13.96 -10.40 -14.13
CA ASN A 261 14.49 -9.56 -13.05
C ASN A 261 13.63 -8.30 -12.90
N VAL A 262 12.42 -8.50 -12.37
CA VAL A 262 11.40 -7.44 -12.24
C VAL A 262 11.93 -6.23 -11.45
N PHE A 263 12.79 -6.46 -10.46
CA PHE A 263 13.36 -5.39 -9.63
C PHE A 263 14.34 -4.48 -10.40
N ASN A 264 14.80 -4.87 -11.59
CA ASN A 264 15.66 -4.03 -12.42
C ASN A 264 14.89 -2.91 -13.15
N TRP A 265 13.60 -3.12 -13.46
CA TRP A 265 12.82 -2.18 -14.29
C TRP A 265 11.51 -1.71 -13.65
N LEU A 266 10.89 -2.47 -12.77
CA LEU A 266 9.62 -2.10 -12.11
C LEU A 266 9.74 -0.81 -11.26
N PRO A 267 10.82 -0.54 -10.53
CA PRO A 267 10.98 0.72 -9.81
C PRO A 267 10.87 1.94 -10.72
N LEU A 268 11.44 1.86 -11.92
CA LEU A 268 11.37 2.94 -12.92
C LEU A 268 9.93 3.16 -13.42
N MET A 269 9.10 2.11 -13.54
CA MET A 269 7.68 2.26 -13.89
C MET A 269 6.91 3.01 -12.79
N TYR A 270 7.21 2.74 -11.52
CA TYR A 270 6.64 3.51 -10.40
C TYR A 270 7.09 4.96 -10.44
N TRP A 271 8.39 5.20 -10.62
CA TRP A 271 8.95 6.54 -10.67
C TRP A 271 8.40 7.34 -11.86
N ARG A 272 8.26 6.70 -13.03
CA ARG A 272 7.61 7.28 -14.20
C ARG A 272 6.18 7.75 -13.91
N ALA A 273 5.38 6.91 -13.26
CA ALA A 273 3.99 7.24 -12.93
C ALA A 273 3.89 8.50 -12.04
N LEU A 274 4.84 8.67 -11.12
CA LEU A 274 4.94 9.84 -10.27
C LEU A 274 5.39 11.08 -11.08
N LEU A 275 6.48 10.96 -11.84
CA LEU A 275 7.06 12.08 -12.61
C LEU A 275 6.18 12.58 -13.76
N THR A 276 5.26 11.76 -14.27
CA THR A 276 4.27 12.19 -15.27
C THR A 276 3.09 12.93 -14.66
N GLY A 277 2.94 12.95 -13.33
CA GLY A 277 1.78 13.48 -12.63
C GLY A 277 0.53 12.61 -12.75
N LYS A 278 0.56 11.53 -13.57
CA LYS A 278 -0.59 10.62 -13.71
C LYS A 278 -0.93 9.90 -12.42
N GLY A 279 0.07 9.62 -11.58
CA GLY A 279 -0.11 9.01 -10.27
C GLY A 279 -0.58 9.96 -9.17
N LYS A 280 -0.81 11.26 -9.45
CA LYS A 280 -1.25 12.25 -8.47
C LYS A 280 -2.63 11.90 -7.91
N LEU A 281 -2.76 11.92 -6.58
CA LEU A 281 -4.04 11.79 -5.89
C LEU A 281 -4.94 12.99 -6.21
N GLN A 282 -6.26 12.77 -6.28
CA GLN A 282 -7.22 13.77 -6.75
C GLN A 282 -8.08 14.36 -5.63
N ALA A 283 -8.40 13.56 -4.61
CA ALA A 283 -9.36 13.90 -3.57
C ALA A 283 -8.87 13.43 -2.18
N ILE A 284 -7.76 14.02 -1.72
CA ILE A 284 -7.17 13.68 -0.41
C ILE A 284 -8.20 13.93 0.69
N ALA A 285 -8.52 12.90 1.47
CA ALA A 285 -9.59 12.88 2.46
C ALA A 285 -9.05 12.72 3.91
N ASN A 286 -7.88 13.24 4.21
CA ASN A 286 -7.29 13.20 5.56
C ASN A 286 -8.23 13.74 6.64
N ASP A 287 -9.03 14.77 6.30
CA ASP A 287 -9.94 15.45 7.22
C ASP A 287 -11.08 14.54 7.75
N ARG A 288 -11.30 13.38 7.10
CA ARG A 288 -12.26 12.41 7.64
C ARG A 288 -11.82 11.88 9.01
N TYR A 289 -10.53 11.79 9.25
CA TYR A 289 -9.96 11.35 10.52
C TYR A 289 -8.97 12.40 11.06
N PRO A 290 -9.46 13.54 11.55
CA PRO A 290 -8.65 14.72 11.88
C PRO A 290 -7.69 14.52 13.06
N HIS A 291 -7.86 13.44 13.81
CA HIS A 291 -6.92 13.05 14.88
C HIS A 291 -5.64 12.40 14.35
N ILE A 292 -5.61 12.00 13.07
CA ILE A 292 -4.39 11.52 12.42
C ILE A 292 -3.65 12.72 11.83
N MET A 293 -2.49 13.02 12.40
CA MET A 293 -1.57 14.03 11.88
C MET A 293 -0.47 13.30 11.09
N PRO A 294 -0.54 13.28 9.75
CA PRO A 294 0.47 12.60 8.95
C PRO A 294 1.83 13.25 9.09
N VAL A 295 2.89 12.45 9.00
CA VAL A 295 4.28 12.89 9.10
C VAL A 295 4.69 13.56 7.78
N SER A 296 5.33 14.73 7.85
CA SER A 296 5.94 15.39 6.70
C SER A 296 7.23 14.69 6.26
N VAL A 297 7.68 14.93 5.02
CA VAL A 297 9.00 14.44 4.55
C VAL A 297 10.13 14.97 5.42
N ALA A 298 10.07 16.25 5.80
CA ALA A 298 11.07 16.85 6.66
C ALA A 298 11.17 16.17 8.03
N ASP A 299 10.02 15.89 8.67
CA ASP A 299 10.00 15.24 9.98
C ASP A 299 10.43 13.77 9.88
N TYR A 300 10.06 13.08 8.79
CA TYR A 300 10.52 11.72 8.51
C TYR A 300 12.05 11.67 8.38
N VAL A 301 12.64 12.53 7.54
CA VAL A 301 14.10 12.62 7.32
C VAL A 301 14.85 12.86 8.62
N LYS A 302 14.38 13.81 9.46
CA LYS A 302 14.98 14.10 10.77
C LYS A 302 14.89 12.92 11.72
N ARG A 303 13.72 12.28 11.82
CA ARG A 303 13.46 11.15 12.72
C ARG A 303 14.32 9.93 12.36
N GLU A 304 14.49 9.63 11.09
CA GLU A 304 15.27 8.49 10.61
C GLU A 304 16.77 8.77 10.50
N GLY A 305 17.20 10.04 10.65
CA GLY A 305 18.62 10.45 10.53
C GLY A 305 19.20 10.25 9.13
N LEU A 306 18.38 10.46 8.10
CA LEU A 306 18.74 10.24 6.69
C LEU A 306 19.75 11.26 6.17
#